data_82369a54505d3500e49c3598348170e9
#
_entry.id   82369a54505d3500e49c3598348170e9
#
_cell.length_a   1.000
_cell.length_b   1.000
_cell.length_c   1.000
_cell.angle_alpha   90.00
_cell.angle_beta   90.00
_cell.angle_gamma   90.00
#
_symmetry.space_group_name_H-M   'P 1'
#
loop_
_entity.id
_entity.type
_entity.pdbx_description
1 polymer ?
#
loop_
_entity_poly.entity_id
_entity_poly.type
_entity_poly.pdbx_seq_one_letter_code
_entity_poly.pdbx_strand_id
1 'polypeptide(L)' 'MIKKRQCDFCKKVNICINAIPSRIEHKKDKKGKWYIVRGYWLCKNACYKYKRLSGDIC' A
#
# COMPACT_ATOMS: atom_id res chain seq x y z
N MET A 1 -5.44 10.98 -1.10
CA MET A 1 -5.72 11.26 0.31
C MET A 1 -4.47 10.99 1.14
N ILE A 2 -4.14 11.86 2.09
CA ILE A 2 -2.92 11.77 2.89
C ILE A 2 -3.30 11.64 4.36
N LYS A 3 -2.71 10.66 5.06
CA LYS A 3 -2.93 10.45 6.49
C LYS A 3 -1.64 10.02 7.17
N LYS A 4 -1.49 10.37 8.45
CA LYS A 4 -0.43 9.82 9.28
C LYS A 4 -0.89 8.47 9.82
N ARG A 5 -0.24 7.40 9.35
CA ARG A 5 -0.59 6.04 9.76
C ARG A 5 0.58 5.09 9.48
N GLN A 6 0.44 3.83 9.85
CA GLN A 6 1.44 2.82 9.55
C GLN A 6 1.50 2.53 8.06
N CYS A 7 2.70 2.59 7.48
CA CYS A 7 2.93 2.22 6.09
C CYS A 7 2.72 0.71 5.91
N ASP A 8 2.01 0.33 4.84
CA ASP A 8 1.74 -1.09 4.56
C ASP A 8 2.97 -1.84 4.06
N PHE A 9 4.00 -1.13 3.65
CA PHE A 9 5.22 -1.74 3.12
C PHE A 9 6.34 -1.80 4.15
N CYS A 10 6.74 -0.66 4.71
CA CYS A 10 7.85 -0.62 5.67
C CYS A 10 7.40 -0.75 7.13
N LYS A 11 6.10 -0.70 7.39
CA LYS A 11 5.50 -0.86 8.71
C LYS A 11 5.83 0.26 9.70
N LYS A 12 6.44 1.34 9.26
CA LYS A 12 6.72 2.51 10.11
C LYS A 12 5.57 3.50 10.05
N VAL A 13 5.31 4.15 11.18
CA VAL A 13 4.29 5.22 11.23
C VAL A 13 4.86 6.48 10.61
N ASN A 14 4.17 7.00 9.60
CA ASN A 14 4.60 8.19 8.88
C ASN A 14 3.41 8.77 8.12
N ILE A 15 3.63 9.91 7.46
CA ILE A 15 2.63 10.46 6.54
C ILE A 15 2.55 9.56 5.32
N CYS A 16 1.38 8.95 5.12
CA CYS A 16 1.16 8.00 4.05
C CYS A 16 0.17 8.51 3.02
N ILE A 17 0.38 8.11 1.78
CA ILE A 17 -0.53 8.39 0.66
C ILE A 17 -1.25 7.10 0.32
N ASN A 18 -2.55 7.20 0.07
CA ASN A 18 -3.32 6.06 -0.42
C ASN A 18 -2.95 5.80 -1.89
N ALA A 19 -2.52 4.59 -2.18
CA ALA A 19 -2.09 4.18 -3.51
C ALA A 19 -2.90 2.98 -3.98
N ILE A 20 -3.24 2.95 -5.27
CA ILE A 20 -3.99 1.86 -5.87
C ILE A 20 -3.01 0.95 -6.61
N PRO A 21 -3.04 -0.38 -6.37
CA PRO A 21 -2.19 -1.31 -7.10
C PRO A 21 -2.47 -1.24 -8.61
N SER A 22 -1.42 -1.33 -9.41
CA SER A 22 -1.57 -1.33 -10.87
C SER A 22 -2.16 -2.63 -11.39
N ARG A 23 -2.12 -3.69 -10.58
CA ARG A 23 -2.70 -5.00 -10.89
C ARG A 23 -3.61 -5.44 -9.75
N ILE A 24 -4.62 -6.24 -10.07
CA ILE A 24 -5.49 -6.82 -9.05
C ILE A 24 -4.67 -7.80 -8.22
N GLU A 25 -4.62 -7.57 -6.91
CA GLU A 25 -3.93 -8.44 -5.98
C GLU A 25 -4.93 -9.13 -5.07
N HIS A 26 -4.67 -10.40 -4.76
CA HIS A 26 -5.44 -11.20 -3.82
C HIS A 26 -4.54 -11.58 -2.65
N LYS A 27 -5.05 -11.39 -1.45
CA LYS A 27 -4.33 -11.79 -0.23
C LYS A 27 -5.25 -12.61 0.66
N LYS A 28 -4.64 -13.39 1.53
CA LYS A 28 -5.35 -14.26 2.47
C LYS A 28 -5.26 -13.65 3.86
N ASP A 29 -6.40 -13.55 4.55
CA ASP A 29 -6.41 -13.03 5.90
C ASP A 29 -6.04 -14.12 6.93
N LYS A 30 -6.05 -13.75 8.22
CA LYS A 30 -5.71 -14.67 9.30
C LYS A 30 -6.67 -15.86 9.41
N LYS A 31 -7.89 -15.68 8.93
CA LYS A 31 -8.93 -16.73 8.95
C LYS A 31 -8.89 -17.62 7.72
N GLY A 32 -8.00 -17.33 6.78
CA GLY A 32 -7.89 -18.10 5.56
C GLY A 32 -8.82 -17.68 4.45
N LYS A 33 -9.50 -16.54 4.58
CA LYS A 33 -10.35 -16.00 3.52
C LYS A 33 -9.55 -15.16 2.55
N TRP A 34 -9.76 -15.35 1.27
CA TRP A 34 -9.17 -14.52 0.24
C TRP A 34 -9.93 -13.20 0.09
N TYR A 35 -9.20 -12.12 -0.10
CA TYR A 35 -9.78 -10.81 -0.34
C TYR A 35 -8.99 -10.07 -1.40
N ILE A 36 -9.63 -9.10 -2.05
CA ILE A 36 -8.99 -8.27 -3.06
C ILE A 36 -8.38 -7.04 -2.37
N VAL A 37 -7.11 -6.79 -2.63
CA VAL A 37 -6.42 -5.60 -2.13
C VAL A 37 -6.84 -4.41 -2.99
N ARG A 38 -7.53 -3.45 -2.37
CA ARG A 38 -8.05 -2.27 -3.08
C ARG A 38 -7.12 -1.07 -3.03
N GLY A 39 -6.18 -1.06 -2.10
CA GLY A 39 -5.26 0.05 -1.97
C GLY A 39 -4.25 -0.18 -0.86
N TYR A 40 -3.20 0.61 -0.90
CA TYR A 40 -2.15 0.61 0.10
C TYR A 40 -1.96 2.00 0.67
N TRP A 41 -1.54 2.07 1.93
CA TRP A 41 -1.05 3.29 2.53
C TRP A 41 0.47 3.21 2.55
N LEU A 42 1.12 4.05 1.76
CA LEU A 42 2.57 4.04 1.59
C LEU A 42 3.14 5.38 2.03
N CYS A 43 4.26 5.34 2.74
CA CYS A 43 4.89 6.57 3.23
C CYS A 43 5.32 7.45 2.05
N LYS A 44 4.98 8.74 2.16
CA LYS A 44 5.01 9.71 1.06
C LYS A 44 6.37 9.81 0.35
N ASN A 45 7.46 9.88 1.11
CA ASN A 45 8.78 10.17 0.56
C ASN A 45 9.67 8.94 0.37
N ALA A 46 9.15 7.76 0.61
CA ALA A 46 9.94 6.54 0.48
C ALA A 46 9.16 5.47 -0.29
N CYS A 47 8.30 4.70 0.41
CA CYS A 47 7.64 3.55 -0.21
C CYS A 47 6.73 3.93 -1.38
N TYR A 48 5.98 5.02 -1.26
CA TYR A 48 5.12 5.49 -2.33
C TYR A 48 5.94 5.81 -3.59
N LYS A 49 7.00 6.58 -3.42
CA LYS A 49 7.86 6.97 -4.54
C LYS A 49 8.53 5.76 -5.18
N TYR A 50 9.04 4.85 -4.35
CA TYR A 50 9.66 3.62 -4.82
C TYR A 50 8.67 2.76 -5.62
N LYS A 51 7.49 2.52 -5.07
CA LYS A 51 6.47 1.69 -5.73
C LYS A 51 5.96 2.31 -7.03
N ARG A 52 5.85 3.63 -7.06
CA ARG A 52 5.44 4.33 -8.27
C ARG A 52 6.48 4.20 -9.39
N LEU A 53 7.75 4.33 -9.05
CA LEU A 53 8.84 4.17 -10.02
C LEU A 53 8.95 2.75 -10.55
N SER A 54 8.66 1.75 -9.73
CA SER A 54 8.70 0.35 -10.15
C SER A 54 7.45 -0.10 -10.91
N GLY A 55 6.41 0.75 -10.97
CA GLY A 55 5.18 0.44 -11.68
C GLY A 55 4.20 -0.44 -10.90
N ASP A 56 4.40 -0.62 -9.60
CA ASP A 56 3.54 -1.46 -8.76
C ASP A 56 2.24 -0.78 -8.37
N ILE A 57 2.17 0.53 -8.51
CA ILE A 57 0.97 1.33 -8.22
C ILE A 57 0.69 2.32 -9.34
N CYS A 58 -0.57 2.72 -9.41
CA CYS A 58 -0.99 3.76 -10.37
C CYS A 58 -0.70 5.15 -9.84
#